data_a2e09f1a047ba1b989be3b0451c8779f
#
_entry.id   a2e09f1a047ba1b989be3b0451c8779f
#
_cell.length_a   1.000
_cell.length_b   1.000
_cell.length_c   1.000
_cell.angle_alpha   90.00
_cell.angle_beta   90.00
_cell.angle_gamma   90.00
#
_symmetry.space_group_name_H-M   'P 1'
#
loop_
_entity.id
_entity.type
_entity.pdbx_description
1 polymer ?
#
loop_
_entity_poly.entity_id
_entity_poly.type
_entity_poly.pdbx_seq_one_letter_code
_entity_poly.pdbx_strand_id
1 'polypeptide(L)'
;NLTMVGKILIVKSLLVSKLSFIGSIMNLPTDFVNRVNKMFFKFVWGGSEKVKRTTLINGYDKGGLNMINLRDFLDSLKMNWIQKLNDPQKSKWKNIPLYFLSKTHLGMSIFNSNCNLKTLHSSAKDILKEMPPFYYGLIELWLTIKTTRTLEQSKNWTNQIIWNNDLIVSKGKTLYFKEWAKAGLIHVSDLFKKNCEIFSFEELKPHFDYPANACLQYIAVKNAIPTLWTNCKNNTVTTNHIIFEYNNTAIPLKKCTTKTFRAAITCRTQTKPICEAFWNGKFKNLELNWNDIWKNNIKKVKEPRLMTINWKIIS
;
A
#
# COMPACT_ATOMS: atom_id res chain seq x y z
N ASN A 1 -39.63 -5.75 5.09
CA ASN A 1 -38.41 -6.52 4.71
C ASN A 1 -37.40 -5.60 4.07
N LEU A 2 -36.18 -5.57 4.67
CA LEU A 2 -35.07 -4.77 4.15
C LEU A 2 -34.45 -5.42 2.90
N THR A 3 -34.15 -4.62 1.88
CA THR A 3 -33.37 -5.05 0.72
C THR A 3 -31.91 -5.33 1.10
N MET A 4 -31.15 -6.06 0.26
CA MET A 4 -29.70 -6.27 0.50
C MET A 4 -28.97 -4.94 0.61
N VAL A 5 -29.27 -3.97 -0.25
CA VAL A 5 -28.67 -2.63 -0.20
C VAL A 5 -29.00 -1.92 1.12
N GLY A 6 -30.25 -1.99 1.58
CA GLY A 6 -30.65 -1.44 2.88
C GLY A 6 -29.94 -2.11 4.06
N LYS A 7 -29.75 -3.43 4.02
CA LYS A 7 -28.98 -4.17 5.03
C LYS A 7 -27.50 -3.76 5.02
N ILE A 8 -26.90 -3.59 3.84
CA ILE A 8 -25.51 -3.10 3.71
C ILE A 8 -25.37 -1.69 4.30
N LEU A 9 -26.36 -0.82 4.07
CA LEU A 9 -26.37 0.52 4.65
C LEU A 9 -26.39 0.47 6.18
N ILE A 10 -27.23 -0.38 6.77
CA ILE A 10 -27.29 -0.59 8.23
C ILE A 10 -25.94 -1.09 8.77
N VAL A 11 -25.33 -2.08 8.11
CA VAL A 11 -24.00 -2.56 8.51
C VAL A 11 -23.00 -1.40 8.54
N LYS A 12 -22.96 -0.57 7.51
CA LYS A 12 -22.04 0.56 7.41
C LYS A 12 -22.30 1.65 8.44
N SER A 13 -23.54 2.07 8.57
CA SER A 13 -23.89 3.25 9.38
C SER A 13 -23.96 2.94 10.87
N LEU A 14 -24.46 1.77 11.26
CA LEU A 14 -24.68 1.44 12.67
C LEU A 14 -23.61 0.50 13.24
N LEU A 15 -23.28 -0.59 12.55
CA LEU A 15 -22.41 -1.61 13.12
C LEU A 15 -20.93 -1.26 12.99
N VAL A 16 -20.50 -0.84 11.79
CA VAL A 16 -19.11 -0.49 11.54
C VAL A 16 -18.71 0.79 12.28
N SER A 17 -19.61 1.76 12.39
CA SER A 17 -19.34 3.02 13.11
C SER A 17 -18.99 2.80 14.58
N LYS A 18 -19.61 1.82 15.25
CA LYS A 18 -19.28 1.47 16.65
C LYS A 18 -17.86 0.91 16.81
N LEU A 19 -17.32 0.25 15.79
CA LEU A 19 -15.99 -0.33 15.80
C LEU A 19 -14.91 0.64 15.32
N SER A 20 -15.31 1.75 14.69
CA SER A 20 -14.37 2.68 14.03
C SER A 20 -13.38 3.28 15.01
N PHE A 21 -13.86 3.79 16.15
CA PHE A 21 -12.97 4.43 17.14
C PHE A 21 -11.96 3.42 17.70
N ILE A 22 -12.44 2.31 18.27
CA ILE A 22 -11.58 1.29 18.87
C ILE A 22 -10.60 0.73 17.85
N GLY A 23 -11.08 0.37 16.65
CA GLY A 23 -10.25 -0.18 15.60
C GLY A 23 -9.27 0.80 14.98
N SER A 24 -9.45 2.11 15.17
CA SER A 24 -8.49 3.13 14.73
C SER A 24 -7.28 3.27 15.66
N ILE A 25 -7.40 2.88 16.94
CA ILE A 25 -6.36 3.05 17.97
C ILE A 25 -5.81 1.73 18.52
N MET A 26 -6.44 0.60 18.18
CA MET A 26 -6.04 -0.72 18.66
C MET A 26 -5.96 -1.74 17.52
N ASN A 27 -5.13 -2.75 17.71
CA ASN A 27 -5.12 -3.94 16.84
C ASN A 27 -6.18 -4.93 17.36
N LEU A 28 -7.31 -4.99 16.67
CA LEU A 28 -8.33 -5.99 16.98
C LEU A 28 -7.84 -7.38 16.57
N PRO A 29 -8.09 -8.42 17.41
CA PRO A 29 -7.71 -9.79 17.08
C PRO A 29 -8.31 -10.24 15.74
N THR A 30 -7.52 -10.96 14.96
CA THR A 30 -7.94 -11.40 13.62
C THR A 30 -9.20 -12.25 13.68
N ASP A 31 -9.31 -13.15 14.65
CA ASP A 31 -10.46 -14.03 14.82
C ASP A 31 -11.73 -13.24 15.15
N PHE A 32 -11.61 -12.20 15.97
CA PHE A 32 -12.73 -11.30 16.26
C PHE A 32 -13.23 -10.62 14.97
N VAL A 33 -12.32 -10.00 14.22
CA VAL A 33 -12.65 -9.31 12.95
C VAL A 33 -13.28 -10.28 11.94
N ASN A 34 -12.74 -11.50 11.83
CA ASN A 34 -13.28 -12.53 10.93
C ASN A 34 -14.69 -12.98 11.37
N ARG A 35 -14.93 -13.17 12.66
CA ARG A 35 -16.26 -13.51 13.18
C ARG A 35 -17.28 -12.40 12.88
N VAL A 36 -16.91 -11.16 13.15
CA VAL A 36 -17.78 -10.01 12.87
C VAL A 36 -18.07 -9.87 11.37
N ASN A 37 -17.05 -10.00 10.52
CA ASN A 37 -17.26 -10.03 9.05
C ASN A 37 -18.25 -11.14 8.65
N LYS A 38 -18.10 -12.36 9.17
CA LYS A 38 -19.01 -13.47 8.88
C LYS A 38 -20.44 -13.13 9.29
N MET A 39 -20.62 -12.49 10.45
CA MET A 39 -21.96 -12.04 10.91
C MET A 39 -22.55 -10.99 9.96
N PHE A 40 -21.76 -10.01 9.47
CA PHE A 40 -22.21 -9.00 8.53
C PHE A 40 -22.72 -9.63 7.23
N PHE A 41 -21.96 -10.55 6.66
CA PHE A 41 -22.38 -11.25 5.43
C PHE A 41 -23.63 -12.10 5.66
N LYS A 42 -23.69 -12.84 6.76
CA LYS A 42 -24.90 -13.61 7.13
C LYS A 42 -26.14 -12.72 7.27
N PHE A 43 -26.00 -11.55 7.89
CA PHE A 43 -27.11 -10.59 8.02
C PHE A 43 -27.57 -10.06 6.64
N VAL A 44 -26.63 -9.69 5.76
CA VAL A 44 -26.93 -9.17 4.43
C VAL A 44 -27.67 -10.22 3.59
N TRP A 45 -27.18 -11.46 3.58
CA TRP A 45 -27.81 -12.54 2.82
C TRP A 45 -29.15 -12.98 3.42
N GLY A 46 -29.30 -12.98 4.72
CA GLY A 46 -30.47 -13.53 5.41
C GLY A 46 -30.58 -15.05 5.29
N GLY A 47 -29.50 -15.75 4.91
CA GLY A 47 -29.43 -17.18 4.68
C GLY A 47 -28.07 -17.59 4.12
N SER A 48 -28.05 -18.60 3.24
CA SER A 48 -26.81 -19.05 2.55
C SER A 48 -26.26 -17.99 1.58
N GLU A 49 -24.94 -17.86 1.55
CA GLU A 49 -24.25 -16.97 0.63
C GLU A 49 -24.27 -17.56 -0.80
N LYS A 50 -24.84 -16.83 -1.76
CA LYS A 50 -25.01 -17.28 -3.15
C LYS A 50 -23.90 -16.78 -4.08
N VAL A 51 -23.21 -15.69 -3.71
CA VAL A 51 -22.15 -15.08 -4.48
C VAL A 51 -20.93 -14.90 -3.58
N LYS A 52 -19.74 -14.96 -4.14
CA LYS A 52 -18.49 -14.78 -3.39
C LYS A 52 -18.50 -13.43 -2.65
N ARG A 53 -18.00 -13.42 -1.43
CA ARG A 53 -17.89 -12.19 -0.60
C ARG A 53 -17.09 -11.10 -1.30
N THR A 54 -16.01 -11.47 -2.00
CA THR A 54 -15.18 -10.54 -2.78
C THR A 54 -16.00 -9.81 -3.83
N THR A 55 -16.92 -10.49 -4.53
CA THR A 55 -17.83 -9.85 -5.49
C THR A 55 -18.76 -8.84 -4.79
N LEU A 56 -19.34 -9.19 -3.63
CA LEU A 56 -20.23 -8.30 -2.90
C LEU A 56 -19.51 -7.02 -2.42
N ILE A 57 -18.21 -7.12 -2.09
CA ILE A 57 -17.36 -6.01 -1.66
C ILE A 57 -17.03 -5.06 -2.81
N ASN A 58 -16.93 -5.55 -4.03
CA ASN A 58 -16.65 -4.73 -5.19
C ASN A 58 -17.56 -3.49 -5.23
N GLY A 59 -17.04 -2.42 -5.84
CA GLY A 59 -17.86 -1.25 -6.17
C GLY A 59 -19.00 -1.61 -7.11
N TYR A 60 -19.98 -0.77 -7.13
CA TYR A 60 -21.13 -0.94 -8.00
C TYR A 60 -20.77 -1.03 -9.49
N ASP A 61 -19.78 -0.28 -9.92
CA ASP A 61 -19.23 -0.26 -11.27
C ASP A 61 -18.42 -1.51 -11.63
N LYS A 62 -18.17 -2.37 -10.66
CA LYS A 62 -17.38 -3.61 -10.77
C LYS A 62 -18.17 -4.86 -10.36
N GLY A 63 -19.48 -4.79 -10.50
CA GLY A 63 -20.37 -5.93 -10.25
C GLY A 63 -20.61 -6.27 -8.78
N GLY A 64 -20.31 -5.36 -7.85
CA GLY A 64 -20.58 -5.54 -6.43
C GLY A 64 -21.70 -4.66 -5.90
N LEU A 65 -21.98 -4.79 -4.61
CA LEU A 65 -22.92 -3.94 -3.88
C LEU A 65 -22.21 -3.02 -2.87
N ASN A 66 -20.90 -2.82 -3.08
CA ASN A 66 -20.06 -1.97 -2.22
C ASN A 66 -20.15 -2.35 -0.74
N MET A 67 -20.26 -3.67 -0.45
CA MET A 67 -20.23 -4.16 0.93
C MET A 67 -18.89 -3.84 1.58
N ILE A 68 -18.88 -3.60 2.88
CA ILE A 68 -17.65 -3.31 3.61
C ILE A 68 -16.96 -4.60 4.05
N ASN A 69 -15.65 -4.69 3.84
CA ASN A 69 -14.78 -5.60 4.55
C ASN A 69 -14.29 -4.89 5.81
N LEU A 70 -14.59 -5.42 6.97
CA LEU A 70 -14.24 -4.76 8.23
C LEU A 70 -12.72 -4.62 8.39
N ARG A 71 -11.92 -5.65 8.01
CA ARG A 71 -10.45 -5.57 8.07
C ARG A 71 -9.91 -4.41 7.23
N ASP A 72 -10.28 -4.36 5.95
CA ASP A 72 -9.83 -3.32 5.02
C ASP A 72 -10.22 -1.91 5.50
N PHE A 73 -11.40 -1.80 6.10
CA PHE A 73 -11.87 -0.55 6.68
C PHE A 73 -11.02 -0.12 7.88
N LEU A 74 -10.80 -1.03 8.85
CA LEU A 74 -10.00 -0.73 10.03
C LEU A 74 -8.56 -0.40 9.66
N ASP A 75 -7.98 -1.13 8.72
CA ASP A 75 -6.63 -0.87 8.21
C ASP A 75 -6.56 0.50 7.53
N SER A 76 -7.59 0.91 6.79
CA SER A 76 -7.66 2.25 6.19
C SER A 76 -7.72 3.38 7.23
N LEU A 77 -8.34 3.15 8.39
CA LEU A 77 -8.34 4.10 9.51
C LEU A 77 -6.95 4.23 10.13
N LYS A 78 -6.24 3.11 10.26
CA LYS A 78 -4.86 3.10 10.80
C LYS A 78 -3.90 3.86 9.91
N MET A 79 -4.08 3.86 8.60
CA MET A 79 -3.23 4.61 7.67
C MET A 79 -3.17 6.12 7.98
N ASN A 80 -4.19 6.69 8.61
CA ASN A 80 -4.16 8.09 9.05
C ASN A 80 -3.08 8.35 10.13
N TRP A 81 -2.69 7.33 10.90
CA TRP A 81 -1.59 7.47 11.86
C TRP A 81 -0.24 7.58 11.15
N ILE A 82 -0.08 6.96 9.99
CA ILE A 82 1.12 7.14 9.15
C ILE A 82 1.22 8.60 8.68
N GLN A 83 0.11 9.21 8.26
CA GLN A 83 0.10 10.65 7.93
C GLN A 83 0.50 11.49 9.14
N LYS A 84 -0.13 11.26 10.30
CA LYS A 84 0.17 11.98 11.54
C LYS A 84 1.62 11.78 11.99
N LEU A 85 2.19 10.58 11.80
CA LEU A 85 3.60 10.32 12.14
C LEU A 85 4.55 11.15 11.28
N ASN A 86 4.21 11.33 9.99
CA ASN A 86 5.00 12.10 9.05
C ASN A 86 4.66 13.60 9.01
N ASP A 87 3.71 14.06 9.83
CA ASP A 87 3.43 15.47 10.02
C ASP A 87 4.56 16.12 10.83
N PRO A 88 5.08 17.32 10.47
CA PRO A 88 6.13 18.00 11.21
C PRO A 88 5.69 18.43 12.63
N GLN A 89 4.39 18.50 12.91
CA GLN A 89 3.88 18.87 14.21
C GLN A 89 4.37 17.91 15.30
N LYS A 90 5.01 18.44 16.34
CA LYS A 90 5.52 17.67 17.47
C LYS A 90 4.38 17.09 18.30
N SER A 91 4.46 15.83 18.65
CA SER A 91 3.51 15.12 19.51
C SER A 91 4.23 14.04 20.31
N LYS A 92 3.96 13.91 21.60
CA LYS A 92 4.67 13.00 22.52
C LYS A 92 4.58 11.53 22.07
N TRP A 93 3.45 11.09 21.54
CA TRP A 93 3.26 9.70 21.09
C TRP A 93 4.20 9.29 19.96
N LYS A 94 4.68 10.25 19.15
CA LYS A 94 5.62 10.00 18.05
C LYS A 94 6.98 9.52 18.54
N ASN A 95 7.37 9.87 19.75
CA ASN A 95 8.67 9.52 20.30
C ASN A 95 8.86 8.00 20.33
N ILE A 96 7.81 7.22 20.56
CA ILE A 96 7.88 5.76 20.60
C ILE A 96 8.25 5.18 19.22
N PRO A 97 7.43 5.36 18.16
CA PRO A 97 7.78 4.81 16.86
C PRO A 97 9.08 5.42 16.29
N LEU A 98 9.36 6.70 16.52
CA LEU A 98 10.59 7.34 16.06
C LEU A 98 11.84 6.75 16.71
N TYR A 99 11.80 6.39 18.01
CA TYR A 99 12.88 5.73 18.69
C TYR A 99 13.25 4.38 18.04
N PHE A 100 12.27 3.54 17.73
CA PHE A 100 12.54 2.26 17.07
C PHE A 100 12.98 2.46 15.61
N LEU A 101 12.36 3.39 14.89
CA LEU A 101 12.75 3.70 13.52
C LEU A 101 14.19 4.21 13.46
N SER A 102 14.61 5.06 14.39
CA SER A 102 16.00 5.57 14.44
C SER A 102 17.05 4.50 14.67
N LYS A 103 16.69 3.38 15.30
CA LYS A 103 17.59 2.21 15.45
C LYS A 103 17.73 1.42 14.14
N THR A 104 16.80 1.57 13.20
CA THR A 104 16.93 0.97 11.86
C THR A 104 17.81 1.85 10.98
N HIS A 105 18.54 1.25 10.05
CA HIS A 105 19.31 1.99 9.06
C HIS A 105 18.45 2.83 8.08
N LEU A 106 17.14 2.57 8.03
CA LEU A 106 16.20 3.29 7.17
C LEU A 106 15.61 4.53 7.84
N GLY A 107 15.49 4.54 9.16
CA GLY A 107 14.83 5.63 9.89
C GLY A 107 13.46 5.95 9.32
N MET A 108 13.12 7.24 9.26
CA MET A 108 11.88 7.73 8.65
C MET A 108 11.82 7.55 7.13
N SER A 109 12.96 7.32 6.49
CA SER A 109 13.02 7.09 5.04
C SER A 109 12.37 5.78 4.61
N ILE A 110 12.03 4.89 5.55
CA ILE A 110 11.23 3.67 5.31
C ILE A 110 9.90 3.99 4.60
N PHE A 111 9.33 5.17 4.83
CA PHE A 111 8.09 5.60 4.20
C PHE A 111 8.26 5.98 2.72
N ASN A 112 9.47 6.39 2.31
CA ASN A 112 9.79 6.77 0.93
C ASN A 112 10.51 5.67 0.15
N SER A 113 11.09 4.68 0.86
CA SER A 113 11.87 3.62 0.22
C SER A 113 10.99 2.70 -0.63
N ASN A 114 11.57 2.05 -1.65
CA ASN A 114 10.94 0.98 -2.43
C ASN A 114 11.09 -0.41 -1.77
N CYS A 115 11.33 -0.47 -0.48
CA CYS A 115 11.38 -1.74 0.24
C CYS A 115 9.97 -2.23 0.58
N ASN A 116 9.80 -3.53 0.61
CA ASN A 116 8.61 -4.19 1.15
C ASN A 116 9.01 -5.08 2.35
N LEU A 117 8.01 -5.63 3.03
CA LEU A 117 8.28 -6.45 4.22
C LEU A 117 9.13 -7.70 3.92
N LYS A 118 9.05 -8.25 2.69
CA LYS A 118 9.81 -9.45 2.29
C LYS A 118 11.28 -9.12 2.07
N THR A 119 11.57 -8.00 1.42
CA THR A 119 12.93 -7.57 1.04
C THR A 119 13.66 -6.82 2.15
N LEU A 120 12.95 -6.36 3.17
CA LEU A 120 13.56 -5.72 4.34
C LEU A 120 14.55 -6.68 5.03
N HIS A 121 15.74 -6.18 5.38
CA HIS A 121 16.77 -6.97 6.05
C HIS A 121 16.31 -7.47 7.42
N SER A 122 16.80 -8.65 7.84
CA SER A 122 16.41 -9.30 9.09
C SER A 122 16.62 -8.40 10.31
N SER A 123 17.79 -7.73 10.40
CA SER A 123 18.08 -6.84 11.53
C SER A 123 17.06 -5.69 11.69
N ALA A 124 16.60 -5.10 10.57
CA ALA A 124 15.56 -4.09 10.63
C ALA A 124 14.21 -4.68 11.02
N LYS A 125 13.89 -5.89 10.53
CA LYS A 125 12.66 -6.61 10.94
C LYS A 125 12.64 -6.90 12.44
N ASP A 126 13.76 -7.32 13.00
CA ASP A 126 13.85 -7.68 14.41
C ASP A 126 13.67 -6.43 15.29
N ILE A 127 14.33 -5.31 14.96
CA ILE A 127 14.10 -4.03 15.62
C ILE A 127 12.64 -3.59 15.56
N LEU A 128 12.02 -3.72 14.38
CA LEU A 128 10.61 -3.35 14.22
C LEU A 128 9.67 -4.24 15.03
N LYS A 129 9.98 -5.53 15.20
CA LYS A 129 9.18 -6.46 16.03
C LYS A 129 9.24 -6.15 17.53
N GLU A 130 10.31 -5.50 18.02
CA GLU A 130 10.41 -5.00 19.39
C GLU A 130 9.46 -3.82 19.66
N MET A 131 8.95 -3.20 18.60
CA MET A 131 8.04 -2.07 18.71
C MET A 131 6.69 -2.51 19.30
N PRO A 132 6.00 -1.67 20.10
CA PRO A 132 4.66 -2.00 20.57
C PRO A 132 3.73 -2.40 19.40
N PRO A 133 2.90 -3.43 19.59
CA PRO A 133 2.14 -4.09 18.48
C PRO A 133 1.34 -3.14 17.59
N PHE A 134 0.82 -2.06 18.16
CA PHE A 134 0.09 -1.06 17.39
C PHE A 134 0.98 -0.37 16.34
N TYR A 135 2.14 0.12 16.75
CA TYR A 135 3.08 0.82 15.86
C TYR A 135 3.74 -0.13 14.86
N TYR A 136 4.11 -1.33 15.30
CA TYR A 136 4.57 -2.38 14.39
C TYR A 136 3.54 -2.65 13.28
N GLY A 137 2.28 -2.84 13.66
CA GLY A 137 1.20 -3.06 12.70
C GLY A 137 0.98 -1.90 11.71
N LEU A 138 1.26 -0.66 12.11
CA LEU A 138 1.21 0.48 11.19
C LEU A 138 2.32 0.40 10.13
N ILE A 139 3.55 0.10 10.54
CA ILE A 139 4.69 -0.01 9.63
C ILE A 139 4.50 -1.22 8.69
N GLU A 140 4.11 -2.37 9.24
CA GLU A 140 3.81 -3.57 8.47
C GLU A 140 2.73 -3.32 7.42
N LEU A 141 1.64 -2.67 7.81
CA LEU A 141 0.56 -2.29 6.91
C LEU A 141 1.05 -1.37 5.79
N TRP A 142 1.84 -0.35 6.12
CA TRP A 142 2.45 0.55 5.14
C TRP A 142 3.30 -0.21 4.14
N LEU A 143 4.25 -1.02 4.61
CA LEU A 143 5.15 -1.80 3.75
C LEU A 143 4.41 -2.84 2.89
N THR A 144 3.21 -3.24 3.33
CA THR A 144 2.35 -4.15 2.57
C THR A 144 1.52 -3.42 1.52
N ILE A 145 0.97 -2.24 1.83
CA ILE A 145 0.05 -1.51 0.94
C ILE A 145 0.80 -0.68 -0.09
N LYS A 146 1.96 -0.19 0.27
CA LYS A 146 2.79 0.59 -0.61
C LYS A 146 3.09 -0.20 -1.88
N THR A 147 2.69 0.33 -3.02
CA THR A 147 3.04 -0.23 -4.32
C THR A 147 4.52 0.02 -4.60
N THR A 148 5.25 -1.01 -5.02
CA THR A 148 6.60 -0.84 -5.54
C THR A 148 6.51 -0.02 -6.82
N ARG A 149 7.23 1.11 -6.87
CA ARG A 149 7.28 1.94 -8.06
C ARG A 149 7.98 1.19 -9.18
N THR A 150 7.49 1.33 -10.40
CA THR A 150 8.25 0.93 -11.58
C THR A 150 9.42 1.89 -11.81
N LEU A 151 10.45 1.44 -12.53
CA LEU A 151 11.61 2.26 -12.89
C LEU A 151 11.21 3.58 -13.58
N GLU A 152 10.18 3.53 -14.43
CA GLU A 152 9.66 4.67 -15.19
C GLU A 152 8.90 5.68 -14.31
N GLN A 153 8.29 5.20 -13.21
CA GLN A 153 7.50 6.02 -12.29
C GLN A 153 8.36 6.72 -11.24
N SER A 154 9.61 6.32 -11.05
CA SER A 154 10.47 6.93 -10.04
C SER A 154 11.15 8.20 -10.57
N LYS A 155 10.34 9.24 -10.84
CA LYS A 155 10.83 10.57 -11.23
C LYS A 155 11.80 11.19 -10.21
N ASN A 156 11.75 10.76 -8.95
CA ASN A 156 12.61 11.20 -7.86
C ASN A 156 13.57 10.09 -7.40
N TRP A 157 14.25 9.47 -8.34
CA TRP A 157 15.18 8.39 -8.04
C TRP A 157 16.34 8.81 -7.13
N THR A 158 16.77 10.05 -7.16
CA THR A 158 17.84 10.59 -6.32
C THR A 158 17.58 10.42 -4.83
N ASN A 159 16.33 10.60 -4.40
CA ASN A 159 15.90 10.47 -3.01
C ASN A 159 15.52 9.01 -2.64
N GLN A 160 15.69 8.05 -3.55
CA GLN A 160 15.49 6.65 -3.22
C GLN A 160 16.60 6.15 -2.29
N ILE A 161 16.21 5.28 -1.35
CA ILE A 161 17.17 4.60 -0.50
C ILE A 161 17.83 3.48 -1.31
N ILE A 162 19.15 3.35 -1.18
CA ILE A 162 19.92 2.28 -1.81
C ILE A 162 19.54 0.93 -1.20
N TRP A 163 19.44 0.88 0.13
CA TRP A 163 19.34 -0.35 0.91
C TRP A 163 17.93 -0.95 0.91
N ASN A 164 17.87 -2.27 0.72
CA ASN A 164 16.61 -3.03 0.62
C ASN A 164 15.64 -2.51 -0.45
N ASN A 165 16.14 -1.83 -1.46
CA ASN A 165 15.34 -1.28 -2.55
C ASN A 165 15.04 -2.36 -3.59
N ASP A 166 13.77 -2.59 -3.89
CA ASP A 166 13.32 -3.60 -4.85
C ASP A 166 13.76 -3.30 -6.30
N LEU A 167 14.18 -2.06 -6.58
CA LEU A 167 14.71 -1.65 -7.88
C LEU A 167 16.25 -1.71 -7.96
N ILE A 168 16.95 -1.83 -6.83
CA ILE A 168 18.41 -1.90 -6.73
C ILE A 168 18.78 -3.31 -6.32
N VAL A 169 18.96 -4.19 -7.29
CA VAL A 169 19.17 -5.61 -7.07
C VAL A 169 20.48 -6.09 -7.69
N SER A 170 21.15 -6.99 -6.98
CA SER A 170 22.31 -7.73 -7.49
C SER A 170 22.01 -9.23 -7.38
N LYS A 171 22.16 -9.96 -8.49
CA LYS A 171 21.85 -11.40 -8.56
C LYS A 171 20.45 -11.75 -8.01
N GLY A 172 19.45 -10.90 -8.31
CA GLY A 172 18.06 -11.10 -7.89
C GLY A 172 17.76 -10.82 -6.40
N LYS A 173 18.72 -10.26 -5.66
CA LYS A 173 18.53 -9.91 -4.23
C LYS A 173 18.79 -8.41 -4.03
N THR A 174 18.02 -7.81 -3.14
CA THR A 174 18.25 -6.42 -2.69
C THR A 174 19.55 -6.33 -1.91
N LEU A 175 20.23 -5.19 -2.06
CA LEU A 175 21.51 -4.95 -1.37
C LEU A 175 21.27 -4.38 0.03
N TYR A 176 22.14 -4.80 0.97
CA TYR A 176 22.29 -4.17 2.27
C TYR A 176 23.70 -4.40 2.81
N PHE A 177 24.46 -3.32 2.96
CA PHE A 177 25.77 -3.32 3.58
C PHE A 177 25.73 -2.45 4.84
N LYS A 178 25.74 -3.10 6.00
CA LYS A 178 25.53 -2.45 7.32
C LYS A 178 26.52 -1.32 7.57
N GLU A 179 27.80 -1.52 7.24
CA GLU A 179 28.84 -0.54 7.53
C GLU A 179 28.70 0.71 6.64
N TRP A 180 28.30 0.55 5.39
CA TRP A 180 28.01 1.66 4.50
C TRP A 180 26.79 2.48 4.95
N ALA A 181 25.74 1.79 5.38
CA ALA A 181 24.55 2.45 5.93
C ALA A 181 24.88 3.22 7.22
N LYS A 182 25.75 2.66 8.09
CA LYS A 182 26.23 3.34 9.28
C LYS A 182 27.12 4.54 8.98
N ALA A 183 27.96 4.43 7.92
CA ALA A 183 28.79 5.53 7.46
C ALA A 183 28.00 6.68 6.82
N GLY A 184 26.66 6.51 6.65
CA GLY A 184 25.79 7.57 6.14
C GLY A 184 25.45 7.50 4.66
N LEU A 185 25.96 6.49 3.92
CA LEU A 185 25.55 6.26 2.53
C LEU A 185 24.13 5.65 2.53
N ILE A 186 23.13 6.48 2.30
CA ILE A 186 21.73 6.06 2.43
C ILE A 186 20.97 6.22 1.12
N HIS A 187 21.11 7.37 0.45
CA HIS A 187 20.32 7.70 -0.73
C HIS A 187 21.13 7.49 -2.02
N VAL A 188 20.41 7.25 -3.09
CA VAL A 188 21.05 7.14 -4.42
C VAL A 188 21.78 8.41 -4.79
N SER A 189 21.26 9.58 -4.39
CA SER A 189 21.94 10.88 -4.56
C SER A 189 23.34 10.92 -3.97
N ASP A 190 23.60 10.17 -2.89
CA ASP A 190 24.89 10.16 -2.21
C ASP A 190 26.01 9.53 -3.07
N LEU A 191 25.63 8.80 -4.12
CA LEU A 191 26.55 8.22 -5.10
C LEU A 191 26.86 9.15 -6.26
N PHE A 192 26.19 10.29 -6.39
CA PHE A 192 26.30 11.15 -7.56
C PHE A 192 26.92 12.50 -7.23
N LYS A 193 27.76 12.98 -8.15
CA LYS A 193 28.29 14.34 -8.16
C LYS A 193 27.21 15.34 -8.57
N LYS A 194 27.47 16.62 -8.37
CA LYS A 194 26.57 17.71 -8.82
C LYS A 194 26.33 17.72 -10.34
N ASN A 195 27.28 17.20 -11.12
CA ASN A 195 27.17 17.05 -12.57
C ASN A 195 26.45 15.76 -13.00
N CYS A 196 25.80 15.05 -12.07
CA CYS A 196 25.11 13.78 -12.30
C CYS A 196 25.98 12.59 -12.71
N GLU A 197 27.29 12.68 -12.54
CA GLU A 197 28.20 11.54 -12.68
C GLU A 197 28.28 10.76 -11.36
N ILE A 198 28.45 9.43 -11.46
CA ILE A 198 28.66 8.59 -10.26
C ILE A 198 30.10 8.81 -9.78
N PHE A 199 30.27 9.08 -8.49
CA PHE A 199 31.59 9.12 -7.86
C PHE A 199 32.36 7.83 -8.15
N SER A 200 33.67 7.93 -8.41
CA SER A 200 34.56 6.78 -8.32
C SER A 200 34.71 6.35 -6.86
N PHE A 201 35.21 5.14 -6.62
CA PHE A 201 35.45 4.68 -5.26
C PHE A 201 36.43 5.57 -4.48
N GLU A 202 37.50 6.03 -5.14
CA GLU A 202 38.50 6.92 -4.55
C GLU A 202 37.96 8.32 -4.24
N GLU A 203 37.09 8.84 -5.09
CA GLU A 203 36.41 10.12 -4.86
C GLU A 203 35.35 10.05 -3.75
N LEU A 204 34.75 8.87 -3.56
CA LEU A 204 33.75 8.65 -2.51
C LEU A 204 34.39 8.49 -1.13
N LYS A 205 35.62 7.97 -1.07
CA LYS A 205 36.38 7.73 0.16
C LYS A 205 36.41 8.89 1.16
N PRO A 206 36.67 10.13 0.76
CA PRO A 206 36.71 11.25 1.70
C PRO A 206 35.36 11.60 2.34
N HIS A 207 34.26 11.15 1.78
CA HIS A 207 32.91 11.50 2.24
C HIS A 207 32.35 10.55 3.27
N PHE A 208 32.93 9.35 3.38
CA PHE A 208 32.42 8.29 4.25
C PHE A 208 33.57 7.48 4.85
N ASP A 209 33.41 6.96 6.04
CA ASP A 209 34.36 6.06 6.69
C ASP A 209 34.08 4.61 6.27
N TYR A 210 35.02 4.00 5.54
CA TYR A 210 34.81 2.72 4.86
C TYR A 210 35.54 1.55 5.49
N PRO A 211 34.95 0.32 5.45
CA PRO A 211 35.65 -0.92 5.76
C PRO A 211 36.71 -1.26 4.67
N ALA A 212 37.71 -2.04 5.04
CA ALA A 212 38.83 -2.40 4.18
C ALA A 212 38.41 -3.06 2.83
N ASN A 213 37.30 -3.78 2.80
CA ASN A 213 36.78 -4.50 1.61
C ASN A 213 35.68 -3.72 0.84
N ALA A 214 35.63 -2.42 1.04
CA ALA A 214 34.53 -1.60 0.51
C ALA A 214 34.50 -1.51 -1.03
N CYS A 215 35.61 -1.66 -1.72
CA CYS A 215 35.69 -1.53 -3.17
C CYS A 215 34.76 -2.51 -3.92
N LEU A 216 34.75 -3.79 -3.54
CA LEU A 216 33.85 -4.80 -4.15
C LEU A 216 32.38 -4.51 -3.85
N GLN A 217 32.08 -4.04 -2.64
CA GLN A 217 30.74 -3.65 -2.26
C GLN A 217 30.28 -2.41 -3.05
N TYR A 218 31.17 -1.42 -3.24
CA TYR A 218 30.90 -0.26 -4.07
C TYR A 218 30.57 -0.67 -5.51
N ILE A 219 31.38 -1.55 -6.12
CA ILE A 219 31.13 -2.07 -7.47
C ILE A 219 29.75 -2.75 -7.54
N ALA A 220 29.40 -3.55 -6.53
CA ALA A 220 28.11 -4.20 -6.49
C ALA A 220 26.95 -3.20 -6.41
N VAL A 221 27.07 -2.13 -5.61
CA VAL A 221 26.08 -1.05 -5.51
C VAL A 221 25.98 -0.30 -6.84
N LYS A 222 27.11 0.14 -7.39
CA LYS A 222 27.17 0.88 -8.66
C LYS A 222 26.50 0.12 -9.80
N ASN A 223 26.80 -1.17 -9.94
CA ASN A 223 26.25 -2.03 -10.98
C ASN A 223 24.77 -2.37 -10.77
N ALA A 224 24.27 -2.25 -9.56
CA ALA A 224 22.86 -2.51 -9.22
C ALA A 224 21.97 -1.28 -9.46
N ILE A 225 22.52 -0.07 -9.61
CA ILE A 225 21.77 1.13 -9.92
C ILE A 225 21.18 0.99 -11.34
N PRO A 226 19.85 1.17 -11.51
CA PRO A 226 19.23 1.10 -12.82
C PRO A 226 19.82 2.10 -13.81
N THR A 227 20.18 1.65 -15.01
CA THR A 227 20.78 2.49 -16.06
C THR A 227 19.88 3.66 -16.49
N LEU A 228 18.55 3.51 -16.38
CA LEU A 228 17.61 4.60 -16.62
C LEU A 228 17.84 5.79 -15.69
N TRP A 229 18.33 5.55 -14.48
CA TRP A 229 18.59 6.62 -13.51
C TRP A 229 19.91 7.33 -13.80
N THR A 230 20.91 6.62 -14.30
CA THR A 230 22.21 7.19 -14.63
C THR A 230 22.17 8.07 -15.88
N ASN A 231 21.20 7.85 -16.77
CA ASN A 231 21.04 8.58 -18.01
C ASN A 231 20.17 9.84 -17.91
N CYS A 232 19.51 10.05 -16.76
CA CYS A 232 18.62 11.20 -16.55
C CYS A 232 19.41 12.44 -16.08
N LYS A 233 19.82 13.30 -17.02
CA LYS A 233 20.58 14.53 -16.76
C LYS A 233 19.79 15.66 -16.08
N ASN A 234 18.46 15.59 -16.04
CA ASN A 234 17.59 16.68 -15.57
C ASN A 234 16.66 16.23 -14.43
N ASN A 235 17.22 16.01 -13.24
CA ASN A 235 16.38 15.84 -12.06
C ASN A 235 16.48 17.07 -11.16
N THR A 236 15.51 17.95 -11.31
CA THR A 236 15.23 18.96 -10.30
C THR A 236 14.88 18.25 -9.00
N VAL A 237 15.63 18.54 -7.96
CA VAL A 237 15.35 18.11 -6.58
C VAL A 237 13.94 18.59 -6.22
N THR A 238 12.96 17.72 -6.37
CA THR A 238 11.59 18.03 -6.00
C THR A 238 11.33 17.47 -4.61
N THR A 239 10.95 18.36 -3.74
CA THR A 239 10.29 18.22 -2.43
C THR A 239 10.27 16.84 -1.79
N ASN A 240 10.77 16.75 -0.56
CA ASN A 240 10.75 15.59 0.37
C ASN A 240 9.33 15.12 0.76
N HIS A 241 8.38 15.13 -0.16
CA HIS A 241 7.03 14.68 0.13
C HIS A 241 6.91 13.17 -0.08
N ILE A 242 6.45 12.49 0.96
CA ILE A 242 6.06 11.08 0.84
C ILE A 242 4.87 11.00 -0.12
N ILE A 243 5.02 10.20 -1.16
CA ILE A 243 4.01 10.00 -2.19
C ILE A 243 3.42 8.61 -2.00
N PHE A 244 2.09 8.55 -1.93
CA PHE A 244 1.32 7.33 -1.98
C PHE A 244 0.81 7.11 -3.40
N GLU A 245 1.14 5.96 -3.99
CA GLU A 245 0.73 5.64 -5.35
C GLU A 245 -0.42 4.63 -5.33
N TYR A 246 -1.47 4.95 -6.09
CA TYR A 246 -2.63 4.09 -6.25
C TYR A 246 -3.25 4.32 -7.65
N ASN A 247 -3.51 3.23 -8.39
CA ASN A 247 -4.07 3.27 -9.75
C ASN A 247 -3.34 4.25 -10.69
N ASN A 248 -2.00 4.15 -10.73
CA ASN A 248 -1.12 5.02 -11.52
C ASN A 248 -1.23 6.52 -11.18
N THR A 249 -1.85 6.85 -10.05
CA THR A 249 -1.96 8.23 -9.56
C THR A 249 -1.05 8.39 -8.34
N ALA A 250 -0.14 9.35 -8.43
CA ALA A 250 0.77 9.74 -7.35
C ALA A 250 0.09 10.82 -6.48
N ILE A 251 -0.22 10.51 -5.23
CA ILE A 251 -0.91 11.39 -4.31
C ILE A 251 0.03 11.71 -3.14
N PRO A 252 0.33 12.99 -2.83
CA PRO A 252 1.06 13.33 -1.63
C PRO A 252 0.37 12.74 -0.39
N LEU A 253 1.13 12.10 0.50
CA LEU A 253 0.57 11.43 1.69
C LEU A 253 -0.35 12.36 2.49
N LYS A 254 0.00 13.63 2.61
CA LYS A 254 -0.83 14.66 3.30
C LYS A 254 -2.22 14.84 2.68
N LYS A 255 -2.38 14.57 1.38
CA LYS A 255 -3.67 14.71 0.67
C LYS A 255 -4.46 13.39 0.61
N CYS A 256 -3.89 12.28 1.06
CA CYS A 256 -4.60 11.02 1.12
C CYS A 256 -5.72 11.09 2.17
N THR A 257 -6.82 10.42 1.89
CA THR A 257 -7.95 10.28 2.80
C THR A 257 -8.14 8.82 3.18
N THR A 258 -8.91 8.55 4.23
CA THR A 258 -9.31 7.18 4.57
C THR A 258 -9.97 6.47 3.37
N LYS A 259 -10.72 7.22 2.54
CA LYS A 259 -11.31 6.70 1.29
C LYS A 259 -10.23 6.25 0.29
N THR A 260 -9.17 7.04 0.13
CA THR A 260 -8.03 6.71 -0.74
C THR A 260 -7.33 5.45 -0.27
N PHE A 261 -7.00 5.36 1.02
CA PHE A 261 -6.35 4.19 1.60
C PHE A 261 -7.23 2.94 1.49
N ARG A 262 -8.52 3.07 1.80
CA ARG A 262 -9.47 1.96 1.67
C ARG A 262 -9.54 1.45 0.23
N ALA A 263 -9.64 2.34 -0.75
CA ALA A 263 -9.67 1.97 -2.16
C ALA A 263 -8.40 1.19 -2.57
N ALA A 264 -7.23 1.64 -2.12
CA ALA A 264 -5.95 0.96 -2.39
C ALA A 264 -5.88 -0.42 -1.73
N ILE A 265 -6.35 -0.57 -0.48
CA ILE A 265 -6.39 -1.85 0.23
C ILE A 265 -7.35 -2.82 -0.47
N THR A 266 -8.57 -2.38 -0.73
CA THR A 266 -9.62 -3.22 -1.32
C THR A 266 -9.27 -3.64 -2.75
N CYS A 267 -8.61 -2.79 -3.54
CA CYS A 267 -8.21 -3.10 -4.92
C CYS A 267 -7.34 -4.37 -5.01
N ARG A 268 -6.55 -4.68 -3.99
CA ARG A 268 -5.69 -5.86 -3.94
C ARG A 268 -6.44 -7.19 -3.85
N THR A 269 -7.61 -7.14 -3.23
CA THR A 269 -8.48 -8.32 -3.02
C THR A 269 -9.63 -8.36 -4.01
N GLN A 270 -9.74 -7.36 -4.90
CA GLN A 270 -10.76 -7.34 -5.94
C GLN A 270 -10.58 -8.50 -6.92
N THR A 271 -11.68 -9.18 -7.19
CA THR A 271 -11.75 -10.23 -8.20
C THR A 271 -12.87 -9.90 -9.18
N LYS A 272 -12.66 -10.20 -10.45
CA LYS A 272 -13.75 -10.11 -11.44
C LYS A 272 -14.88 -11.05 -11.04
N PRO A 273 -16.16 -10.62 -11.15
CA PRO A 273 -17.29 -11.52 -10.95
C PRO A 273 -17.23 -12.70 -11.91
N ILE A 274 -17.49 -13.90 -11.41
CA ILE A 274 -17.45 -15.13 -12.23
C ILE A 274 -18.51 -15.09 -13.35
N CYS A 275 -19.63 -14.44 -13.08
CA CYS A 275 -20.71 -14.27 -14.05
C CYS A 275 -20.27 -13.57 -15.33
N GLU A 276 -19.28 -12.66 -15.29
CA GLU A 276 -18.76 -12.01 -16.49
C GLU A 276 -18.20 -13.03 -17.48
N ALA A 277 -17.42 -14.00 -16.99
CA ALA A 277 -16.89 -15.09 -17.84
C ALA A 277 -18.00 -15.98 -18.37
N PHE A 278 -18.99 -16.32 -17.52
CA PHE A 278 -20.14 -17.14 -17.90
C PHE A 278 -20.96 -16.50 -19.03
N TRP A 279 -21.33 -15.24 -18.90
CA TRP A 279 -22.13 -14.53 -19.90
C TRP A 279 -21.34 -14.24 -21.17
N ASN A 280 -20.05 -13.90 -21.08
CA ASN A 280 -19.18 -13.78 -22.27
C ASN A 280 -19.11 -15.10 -23.05
N GLY A 281 -19.10 -16.23 -22.33
CA GLY A 281 -19.14 -17.55 -22.98
C GLY A 281 -20.47 -17.86 -23.68
N LYS A 282 -21.59 -17.36 -23.14
CA LYS A 282 -22.92 -17.49 -23.76
C LYS A 282 -23.13 -16.58 -24.98
N PHE A 283 -22.66 -15.35 -24.90
CA PHE A 283 -22.83 -14.32 -25.91
C PHE A 283 -21.53 -14.10 -26.70
N LYS A 284 -20.95 -15.16 -27.26
CA LYS A 284 -19.64 -15.12 -27.96
C LYS A 284 -19.57 -14.10 -29.11
N ASN A 285 -20.70 -13.76 -29.70
CA ASN A 285 -20.78 -12.82 -30.83
C ASN A 285 -21.01 -11.37 -30.40
N LEU A 286 -21.11 -11.09 -29.09
CA LEU A 286 -21.37 -9.75 -28.55
C LEU A 286 -20.20 -9.36 -27.64
N GLU A 287 -19.66 -8.20 -27.91
CA GLU A 287 -18.67 -7.58 -27.00
C GLU A 287 -19.41 -6.90 -25.84
N LEU A 288 -19.45 -7.57 -24.67
CA LEU A 288 -20.17 -7.07 -23.51
C LEU A 288 -19.31 -6.06 -22.74
N ASN A 289 -19.75 -4.80 -22.71
CA ASN A 289 -19.14 -3.77 -21.87
C ASN A 289 -19.65 -3.90 -20.42
N TRP A 290 -18.96 -4.67 -19.59
CA TRP A 290 -19.35 -4.94 -18.21
C TRP A 290 -19.41 -3.68 -17.33
N ASN A 291 -18.53 -2.71 -17.56
CA ASN A 291 -18.56 -1.46 -16.79
C ASN A 291 -19.90 -0.72 -17.01
N ASP A 292 -20.40 -0.71 -18.23
CA ASP A 292 -21.67 -0.06 -18.54
C ASP A 292 -22.87 -0.88 -18.05
N ILE A 293 -22.81 -2.21 -18.17
CA ILE A 293 -23.83 -3.10 -17.62
C ILE A 293 -24.00 -2.87 -16.13
N TRP A 294 -22.90 -2.88 -15.36
CA TRP A 294 -22.93 -2.68 -13.92
C TRP A 294 -23.37 -1.26 -13.55
N LYS A 295 -22.86 -0.23 -14.22
CA LYS A 295 -23.27 1.16 -13.98
C LYS A 295 -24.74 1.40 -14.29
N ASN A 296 -25.26 0.81 -15.37
CA ASN A 296 -26.65 0.96 -15.75
C ASN A 296 -27.62 0.32 -14.76
N ASN A 297 -27.24 -0.82 -14.15
CA ASN A 297 -28.05 -1.44 -13.10
C ASN A 297 -28.32 -0.50 -11.92
N ILE A 298 -27.45 0.48 -11.69
CA ILE A 298 -27.58 1.43 -10.58
C ILE A 298 -28.19 2.74 -11.04
N LYS A 299 -27.71 3.28 -12.17
CA LYS A 299 -28.14 4.59 -12.64
C LYS A 299 -29.58 4.59 -13.16
N LYS A 300 -30.00 3.50 -13.83
CA LYS A 300 -31.32 3.41 -14.45
C LYS A 300 -32.38 2.83 -13.51
N VAL A 301 -31.98 2.04 -12.52
CA VAL A 301 -32.91 1.41 -11.57
C VAL A 301 -32.87 2.16 -10.25
N LYS A 302 -33.79 3.10 -10.06
CA LYS A 302 -33.85 3.94 -8.85
C LYS A 302 -34.34 3.18 -7.61
N GLU A 303 -35.16 2.12 -7.81
CA GLU A 303 -35.71 1.34 -6.72
C GLU A 303 -34.70 0.30 -6.21
N PRO A 304 -34.27 0.35 -4.92
CA PRO A 304 -33.27 -0.57 -4.38
C PRO A 304 -33.67 -2.05 -4.43
N ARG A 305 -34.97 -2.34 -4.46
CA ARG A 305 -35.48 -3.71 -4.58
C ARG A 305 -35.23 -4.28 -5.97
N LEU A 306 -35.58 -3.54 -7.00
CA LEU A 306 -35.36 -3.90 -8.40
C LEU A 306 -33.85 -3.98 -8.71
N MET A 307 -33.06 -3.02 -8.22
CA MET A 307 -31.61 -3.07 -8.34
C MET A 307 -31.02 -4.35 -7.76
N THR A 308 -31.50 -4.78 -6.60
CA THR A 308 -31.05 -6.02 -5.96
C THR A 308 -31.46 -7.26 -6.76
N ILE A 309 -32.66 -7.27 -7.33
CA ILE A 309 -33.16 -8.38 -8.16
C ILE A 309 -32.31 -8.48 -9.44
N ASN A 310 -32.14 -7.37 -10.17
CA ASN A 310 -31.33 -7.33 -11.37
C ASN A 310 -29.90 -7.76 -11.12
N TRP A 311 -29.30 -7.27 -10.00
CA TRP A 311 -27.96 -7.68 -9.62
C TRP A 311 -27.87 -9.20 -9.39
N LYS A 312 -28.85 -9.81 -8.71
CA LYS A 312 -28.90 -11.26 -8.50
C LYS A 312 -29.09 -12.06 -9.78
N ILE A 313 -29.80 -11.53 -10.75
CA ILE A 313 -30.01 -12.20 -12.06
C ILE A 313 -28.69 -12.20 -12.85
N ILE A 314 -27.98 -11.07 -12.84
CA ILE A 314 -26.73 -10.91 -13.59
C ILE A 314 -25.59 -11.66 -12.89
N SER A 315 -25.51 -11.61 -11.54
CA SER A 315 -24.44 -12.20 -10.74
C SER A 315 -24.60 -13.69 -10.49
#